data_e8fda21a56e23c0c62aa3b2d2a66547f
#
_entry.id   e8fda21a56e23c0c62aa3b2d2a66547f
#
_cell.length_a   1.000
_cell.length_b   1.000
_cell.length_c   1.000
_cell.angle_alpha   90.00
_cell.angle_beta   90.00
_cell.angle_gamma   90.00
#
_symmetry.space_group_name_H-M   'P 1'
#
loop_
_entity.id
_entity.type
_entity.pdbx_description
1 polymer ?
#
loop_
_entity_poly.entity_id
_entity_poly.type
_entity_poly.pdbx_seq_one_letter_code
_entity_poly.pdbx_strand_id
1 'polypeptide(L)'
;ELDRVAATYEQLKKDKNFVAELNQLRKDYQGRPTPLYFCKRLTEEVGGAKIYLKREDLNHTGAHKINHCLGEGLLAKHMGKTKVIAETGAGQHGLAIATACALLGLECEVHMGAVDVAKQMLNVEKMKLLGAEVISVTDGDATLKDAVNSAFASYAKQYRTAIYCIGSVVGPHPFPTMVRDFQSVVGKEAKKQMKQCEGRLPDYLVACVGGGSNAMGLFYDFLKDESVKMVGVEALGHGKGIGQNSATMHYGKTEVYQGFRSKVLVDEQGNATDAYSVASGLDYPGVGPEHAYLSDIGRVQYEMIDDKEAIDAF
;
A
#
# COMPACT_ATOMS: atom_id res chain seq x y z
N GLU A 1 16.07 16.41 4.88
CA GLU A 1 15.09 15.83 5.80
C GLU A 1 14.86 14.34 5.54
N LEU A 2 14.78 13.90 4.29
CA LEU A 2 14.62 12.47 3.97
C LEU A 2 15.76 11.63 4.55
N ASP A 3 16.99 12.09 4.51
CA ASP A 3 18.13 11.41 5.15
C ASP A 3 17.97 11.31 6.67
N ARG A 4 17.38 12.32 7.31
CA ARG A 4 17.05 12.30 8.74
C ARG A 4 15.96 11.27 9.03
N VAL A 5 14.91 11.20 8.22
CA VAL A 5 13.88 10.17 8.32
C VAL A 5 14.49 8.79 8.17
N ALA A 6 15.33 8.59 7.14
CA ALA A 6 16.01 7.32 6.88
C ALA A 6 16.88 6.88 8.06
N ALA A 7 17.74 7.78 8.56
CA ALA A 7 18.63 7.49 9.69
C ALA A 7 17.85 7.16 10.97
N THR A 8 16.82 7.94 11.27
CA THR A 8 15.97 7.68 12.45
C THR A 8 15.22 6.37 12.33
N TYR A 9 14.67 6.06 11.16
CA TYR A 9 14.01 4.79 10.90
C TYR A 9 14.97 3.60 11.08
N GLU A 10 16.19 3.66 10.51
CA GLU A 10 17.21 2.61 10.64
C GLU A 10 17.64 2.38 12.10
N GLN A 11 17.59 3.38 12.94
CA GLN A 11 17.83 3.28 14.37
C GLN A 11 16.62 2.64 15.08
N LEU A 12 15.41 3.19 14.86
CA LEU A 12 14.21 2.79 15.60
C LEU A 12 13.74 1.38 15.25
N LYS A 13 13.89 0.91 14.01
CA LYS A 13 13.53 -0.46 13.66
C LYS A 13 14.34 -1.53 14.43
N LYS A 14 15.47 -1.16 15.04
CA LYS A 14 16.30 -2.01 15.88
C LYS A 14 16.10 -1.73 17.38
N ASP A 15 15.42 -0.65 17.72
CA ASP A 15 15.13 -0.29 19.10
C ASP A 15 14.04 -1.20 19.70
N LYS A 16 14.36 -1.85 20.79
CA LYS A 16 13.45 -2.83 21.42
C LYS A 16 12.18 -2.18 21.95
N ASN A 17 12.25 -0.93 22.42
CA ASN A 17 11.08 -0.23 22.97
C ASN A 17 10.14 0.18 21.83
N PHE A 18 10.66 0.74 20.74
CA PHE A 18 9.87 1.06 19.55
C PHE A 18 9.18 -0.18 18.97
N VAL A 19 9.91 -1.27 18.82
CA VAL A 19 9.38 -2.54 18.31
C VAL A 19 8.32 -3.12 19.26
N ALA A 20 8.54 -3.05 20.57
CA ALA A 20 7.56 -3.50 21.56
C ALA A 20 6.27 -2.64 21.53
N GLU A 21 6.40 -1.31 21.48
CA GLU A 21 5.28 -0.38 21.39
C GLU A 21 4.47 -0.64 20.12
N LEU A 22 5.11 -0.75 18.95
CA LEU A 22 4.44 -1.08 17.69
C LEU A 22 3.72 -2.43 17.76
N ASN A 23 4.34 -3.45 18.33
CA ASN A 23 3.72 -4.78 18.47
C ASN A 23 2.53 -4.75 19.43
N GLN A 24 2.59 -3.95 20.50
CA GLN A 24 1.48 -3.76 21.41
C GLN A 24 0.29 -3.09 20.71
N LEU A 25 0.54 -2.02 19.93
CA LEU A 25 -0.49 -1.37 19.11
C LEU A 25 -1.09 -2.32 18.08
N ARG A 26 -0.26 -3.12 17.42
CA ARG A 26 -0.73 -4.15 16.48
C ARG A 26 -1.66 -5.17 17.13
N LYS A 27 -1.35 -5.58 18.35
CA LYS A 27 -2.16 -6.54 19.09
C LYS A 27 -3.46 -5.93 19.61
N ASP A 28 -3.37 -4.83 20.34
CA ASP A 28 -4.47 -4.34 21.17
C ASP A 28 -5.39 -3.38 20.42
N TYR A 29 -4.84 -2.63 19.46
CA TYR A 29 -5.59 -1.64 18.69
C TYR A 29 -5.92 -2.10 17.28
N GLN A 30 -4.95 -2.67 16.59
CA GLN A 30 -5.12 -3.11 15.20
C GLN A 30 -5.84 -4.46 15.07
N GLY A 31 -5.73 -5.34 16.07
CA GLY A 31 -6.37 -6.66 16.08
C GLY A 31 -5.55 -7.75 15.39
N ARG A 32 -4.21 -7.61 15.35
CA ARG A 32 -3.35 -8.65 14.78
C ARG A 32 -3.04 -9.78 15.76
N PRO A 33 -2.79 -11.01 15.27
CA PRO A 33 -2.69 -11.41 13.85
C PRO A 33 -4.06 -11.51 13.16
N THR A 34 -4.15 -11.09 11.90
CA THR A 34 -5.34 -11.35 11.09
C THR A 34 -5.45 -12.85 10.78
N PRO A 35 -6.67 -13.40 10.63
CA PRO A 35 -6.84 -14.81 10.33
C PRO A 35 -6.26 -15.22 8.97
N LEU A 36 -5.79 -16.47 8.88
CA LEU A 36 -5.62 -17.18 7.63
C LEU A 36 -6.83 -18.13 7.49
N TYR A 37 -7.72 -17.82 6.55
CA TYR A 37 -9.01 -18.51 6.38
C TYR A 37 -8.95 -19.53 5.25
N PHE A 38 -9.27 -20.80 5.54
CA PHE A 38 -9.42 -21.83 4.53
C PHE A 38 -10.76 -21.70 3.81
N CYS A 39 -10.73 -21.41 2.51
CA CYS A 39 -11.89 -21.24 1.66
C CYS A 39 -12.40 -22.60 1.15
N LYS A 40 -13.05 -23.37 2.04
CA LYS A 40 -13.47 -24.74 1.74
C LYS A 40 -14.33 -24.83 0.48
N ARG A 41 -15.43 -24.05 0.40
CA ARG A 41 -16.34 -24.07 -0.75
C ARG A 41 -15.64 -23.69 -2.06
N LEU A 42 -14.88 -22.61 -2.05
CA LEU A 42 -14.13 -22.15 -3.23
C LEU A 42 -13.08 -23.18 -3.66
N THR A 43 -12.40 -23.82 -2.72
CA THR A 43 -11.47 -24.92 -2.98
C THR A 43 -12.15 -26.11 -3.66
N GLU A 44 -13.33 -26.48 -3.20
CA GLU A 44 -14.14 -27.58 -3.77
C GLU A 44 -14.68 -27.23 -5.17
N GLU A 45 -15.13 -25.99 -5.37
CA GLU A 45 -15.69 -25.50 -6.62
C GLU A 45 -14.65 -25.39 -7.74
N VAL A 46 -13.48 -24.78 -7.44
CA VAL A 46 -12.40 -24.60 -8.41
C VAL A 46 -11.68 -25.93 -8.70
N GLY A 47 -11.57 -26.78 -7.68
CA GLY A 47 -10.78 -28.02 -7.76
C GLY A 47 -9.27 -27.77 -7.80
N GLY A 48 -8.48 -28.75 -7.40
CA GLY A 48 -7.01 -28.68 -7.46
C GLY A 48 -6.39 -28.13 -6.17
N ALA A 49 -6.00 -26.85 -6.14
CA ALA A 49 -5.26 -26.28 -5.00
C ALA A 49 -6.17 -25.92 -3.82
N LYS A 50 -5.69 -26.11 -2.60
CA LYS A 50 -6.32 -25.53 -1.40
C LYS A 50 -6.16 -24.01 -1.41
N ILE A 51 -7.27 -23.28 -1.25
CA ILE A 51 -7.30 -21.81 -1.29
C ILE A 51 -7.42 -21.26 0.13
N TYR A 52 -6.50 -20.37 0.48
CA TYR A 52 -6.47 -19.65 1.75
C TYR A 52 -6.52 -18.15 1.51
N LEU A 53 -7.28 -17.42 2.30
CA LEU A 53 -7.30 -15.96 2.33
C LEU A 53 -6.60 -15.45 3.60
N LYS A 54 -5.59 -14.61 3.43
CA LYS A 54 -5.05 -13.79 4.52
C LYS A 54 -5.95 -12.58 4.68
N ARG A 55 -6.79 -12.59 5.74
CA ARG A 55 -7.94 -11.72 5.94
C ARG A 55 -7.56 -10.31 6.44
N GLU A 56 -6.88 -9.53 5.59
CA GLU A 56 -6.55 -8.13 5.91
C GLU A 56 -7.77 -7.18 5.92
N ASP A 57 -8.91 -7.63 5.41
CA ASP A 57 -10.21 -6.99 5.56
C ASP A 57 -10.74 -7.00 7.01
N LEU A 58 -10.27 -7.94 7.84
CA LEU A 58 -10.57 -7.99 9.26
C LEU A 58 -9.60 -7.16 10.12
N ASN A 59 -8.65 -6.52 9.48
CA ASN A 59 -7.77 -5.56 10.12
C ASN A 59 -8.55 -4.29 10.52
N HIS A 60 -8.14 -3.60 11.57
CA HIS A 60 -8.75 -2.31 11.90
C HIS A 60 -8.68 -1.36 10.69
N THR A 61 -9.75 -0.62 10.42
CA THR A 61 -10.00 0.18 9.20
C THR A 61 -10.38 -0.61 7.94
N GLY A 62 -10.39 -1.95 7.99
CA GLY A 62 -10.92 -2.79 6.90
C GLY A 62 -9.96 -3.07 5.76
N ALA A 63 -8.66 -2.75 5.89
CA ALA A 63 -7.65 -3.01 4.87
C ALA A 63 -6.23 -3.08 5.44
N HIS A 64 -5.25 -3.45 4.59
CA HIS A 64 -3.83 -3.57 4.97
C HIS A 64 -3.13 -2.24 5.33
N LYS A 65 -3.70 -1.09 4.95
CA LYS A 65 -3.04 0.23 5.09
C LYS A 65 -2.64 0.58 6.52
N ILE A 66 -3.45 0.20 7.50
CA ILE A 66 -3.16 0.47 8.93
C ILE A 66 -1.84 -0.17 9.39
N ASN A 67 -1.35 -1.23 8.72
CA ASN A 67 -0.10 -1.91 9.06
C ASN A 67 1.10 -0.96 9.05
N HIS A 68 1.20 -0.12 8.01
CA HIS A 68 2.28 0.85 7.91
C HIS A 68 1.93 2.17 8.58
N CYS A 69 0.68 2.61 8.53
CA CYS A 69 0.26 3.88 9.13
C CYS A 69 0.53 3.95 10.63
N LEU A 70 0.33 2.87 11.38
CA LEU A 70 0.70 2.82 12.81
C LEU A 70 2.21 2.96 13.00
N GLY A 71 3.01 2.28 12.17
CA GLY A 71 4.46 2.37 12.24
C GLY A 71 4.99 3.75 11.87
N GLU A 72 4.45 4.36 10.82
CA GLU A 72 4.83 5.71 10.36
C GLU A 72 4.38 6.79 11.35
N GLY A 73 3.16 6.68 11.90
CA GLY A 73 2.69 7.59 12.95
C GLY A 73 3.54 7.49 14.22
N LEU A 74 3.91 6.27 14.62
CA LEU A 74 4.80 6.07 15.77
C LEU A 74 6.21 6.62 15.50
N LEU A 75 6.75 6.44 14.29
CA LEU A 75 8.00 7.05 13.85
C LEU A 75 7.92 8.57 13.93
N ALA A 76 6.84 9.18 13.44
CA ALA A 76 6.61 10.62 13.52
C ALA A 76 6.73 11.13 14.97
N LYS A 77 6.07 10.45 15.89
CA LYS A 77 6.09 10.77 17.33
C LYS A 77 7.51 10.68 17.92
N HIS A 78 8.24 9.61 17.61
CA HIS A 78 9.63 9.44 18.06
C HIS A 78 10.59 10.45 17.43
N MET A 79 10.27 10.99 16.26
CA MET A 79 11.00 12.09 15.63
C MET A 79 10.65 13.47 16.21
N GLY A 80 9.69 13.56 17.13
CA GLY A 80 9.20 14.82 17.69
C GLY A 80 8.36 15.63 16.67
N LYS A 81 7.80 14.96 15.66
CA LYS A 81 6.88 15.59 14.73
C LYS A 81 5.50 15.72 15.37
N THR A 82 4.80 16.78 15.02
CA THR A 82 3.45 17.05 15.53
C THR A 82 2.36 16.83 14.49
N LYS A 83 2.76 16.69 13.21
CA LYS A 83 1.85 16.57 12.08
C LYS A 83 2.28 15.45 11.12
N VAL A 84 1.28 14.81 10.55
CA VAL A 84 1.45 13.86 9.42
C VAL A 84 0.75 14.43 8.19
N ILE A 85 1.42 14.37 7.05
CA ILE A 85 0.86 14.68 5.73
C ILE A 85 0.79 13.39 4.95
N ALA A 86 -0.32 13.15 4.27
CA ALA A 86 -0.53 11.96 3.45
C ALA A 86 -1.37 12.28 2.20
N GLU A 87 -1.40 11.38 1.26
CA GLU A 87 -2.31 11.39 0.12
C GLU A 87 -3.26 10.18 0.18
N THR A 88 -4.34 10.24 -0.58
CA THR A 88 -5.23 9.10 -0.76
C THR A 88 -6.03 9.20 -2.07
N GLY A 89 -6.32 8.06 -2.71
CA GLY A 89 -7.26 7.95 -3.82
C GLY A 89 -8.59 7.36 -3.34
N ALA A 90 -8.70 6.05 -3.23
CA ALA A 90 -9.90 5.36 -2.73
C ALA A 90 -10.27 5.67 -1.26
N GLY A 91 -9.43 6.43 -0.53
CA GLY A 91 -9.69 6.85 0.84
C GLY A 91 -9.16 5.89 1.92
N GLN A 92 -8.72 4.69 1.58
CA GLN A 92 -8.29 3.68 2.57
C GLN A 92 -7.00 4.08 3.29
N HIS A 93 -6.03 4.63 2.56
CA HIS A 93 -4.81 5.13 3.19
C HIS A 93 -5.10 6.35 4.07
N GLY A 94 -5.88 7.32 3.56
CA GLY A 94 -6.30 8.49 4.32
C GLY A 94 -7.02 8.12 5.62
N LEU A 95 -7.96 7.17 5.57
CA LEU A 95 -8.64 6.68 6.75
C LEU A 95 -7.68 6.02 7.76
N ALA A 96 -6.76 5.19 7.26
CA ALA A 96 -5.80 4.47 8.12
C ALA A 96 -4.84 5.45 8.82
N ILE A 97 -4.31 6.45 8.09
CA ILE A 97 -3.39 7.43 8.69
C ILE A 97 -4.11 8.39 9.61
N ALA A 98 -5.34 8.83 9.28
CA ALA A 98 -6.17 9.62 10.19
C ALA A 98 -6.45 8.87 11.50
N THR A 99 -6.72 7.57 11.41
CA THR A 99 -6.91 6.69 12.58
C THR A 99 -5.63 6.62 13.43
N ALA A 100 -4.47 6.41 12.81
CA ALA A 100 -3.19 6.36 13.53
C ALA A 100 -2.86 7.72 14.19
N CYS A 101 -3.11 8.83 13.49
CA CYS A 101 -2.88 10.18 14.02
C CYS A 101 -3.79 10.50 15.21
N ALA A 102 -5.09 10.17 15.11
CA ALA A 102 -6.03 10.34 16.22
C ALA A 102 -5.59 9.55 17.47
N LEU A 103 -5.15 8.29 17.27
CA LEU A 103 -4.64 7.47 18.37
C LEU A 103 -3.38 8.05 19.02
N LEU A 104 -2.46 8.59 18.22
CA LEU A 104 -1.14 9.02 18.65
C LEU A 104 -1.08 10.50 19.06
N GLY A 105 -2.18 11.25 18.91
CA GLY A 105 -2.27 12.68 19.22
C GLY A 105 -1.49 13.55 18.24
N LEU A 106 -1.51 13.20 16.94
CA LEU A 106 -0.86 13.92 15.86
C LEU A 106 -1.91 14.65 15.00
N GLU A 107 -1.58 15.84 14.51
CA GLU A 107 -2.33 16.48 13.44
C GLU A 107 -2.23 15.66 12.15
N CYS A 108 -3.31 15.63 11.37
CA CYS A 108 -3.35 14.86 10.12
C CYS A 108 -3.89 15.73 8.99
N GLU A 109 -3.09 15.82 7.90
CA GLU A 109 -3.46 16.50 6.66
C GLU A 109 -3.44 15.47 5.54
N VAL A 110 -4.61 15.26 4.88
CA VAL A 110 -4.78 14.26 3.84
C VAL A 110 -5.16 14.94 2.53
N HIS A 111 -4.32 14.80 1.51
CA HIS A 111 -4.60 15.28 0.16
C HIS A 111 -5.37 14.23 -0.63
N MET A 112 -6.44 14.64 -1.30
CA MET A 112 -7.28 13.75 -2.08
C MET A 112 -7.81 14.47 -3.32
N GLY A 113 -7.73 13.84 -4.48
CA GLY A 113 -8.24 14.42 -5.72
C GLY A 113 -9.74 14.72 -5.62
N ALA A 114 -10.19 15.85 -6.16
CA ALA A 114 -11.60 16.27 -6.07
C ALA A 114 -12.56 15.24 -6.70
N VAL A 115 -12.11 14.54 -7.75
CA VAL A 115 -12.87 13.44 -8.38
C VAL A 115 -13.03 12.29 -7.40
N ASP A 116 -11.98 11.95 -6.65
CA ASP A 116 -11.99 10.87 -5.66
C ASP A 116 -12.80 11.27 -4.41
N VAL A 117 -12.69 12.53 -3.96
CA VAL A 117 -13.51 13.07 -2.87
C VAL A 117 -14.99 12.87 -3.15
N ALA A 118 -15.45 13.19 -4.37
CA ALA A 118 -16.85 13.02 -4.76
C ALA A 118 -17.31 11.56 -4.76
N LYS A 119 -16.44 10.64 -5.21
CA LYS A 119 -16.73 9.20 -5.25
C LYS A 119 -16.69 8.53 -3.87
N GLN A 120 -15.86 9.02 -2.95
CA GLN A 120 -15.50 8.36 -1.70
C GLN A 120 -15.93 9.16 -0.46
N MET A 121 -17.06 9.86 -0.54
CA MET A 121 -17.58 10.74 0.55
C MET A 121 -17.61 10.06 1.92
N LEU A 122 -17.98 8.78 1.98
CA LEU A 122 -18.01 8.05 3.26
C LEU A 122 -16.63 7.99 3.94
N ASN A 123 -15.58 7.77 3.17
CA ASN A 123 -14.22 7.76 3.70
C ASN A 123 -13.77 9.17 4.09
N VAL A 124 -14.17 10.19 3.32
CA VAL A 124 -13.89 11.60 3.63
C VAL A 124 -14.52 11.99 4.98
N GLU A 125 -15.78 11.67 5.19
CA GLU A 125 -16.46 11.97 6.46
C GLU A 125 -15.83 11.21 7.65
N LYS A 126 -15.42 9.95 7.46
CA LYS A 126 -14.68 9.20 8.50
C LYS A 126 -13.36 9.87 8.86
N MET A 127 -12.58 10.33 7.86
CA MET A 127 -11.32 11.05 8.09
C MET A 127 -11.55 12.33 8.89
N LYS A 128 -12.58 13.12 8.54
CA LYS A 128 -12.96 14.34 9.27
C LYS A 128 -13.40 14.06 10.71
N LEU A 129 -14.18 13.01 10.93
CA LEU A 129 -14.59 12.57 12.28
C LEU A 129 -13.39 12.18 13.15
N LEU A 130 -12.31 11.69 12.56
CA LEU A 130 -11.04 11.38 13.23
C LEU A 130 -10.15 12.62 13.42
N GLY A 131 -10.61 13.80 13.01
CA GLY A 131 -9.89 15.06 13.17
C GLY A 131 -8.90 15.37 12.05
N ALA A 132 -8.90 14.62 10.95
CA ALA A 132 -8.04 14.93 9.81
C ALA A 132 -8.60 16.09 8.97
N GLU A 133 -7.70 16.96 8.52
CA GLU A 133 -7.97 17.96 7.49
C GLU A 133 -7.86 17.29 6.12
N VAL A 134 -8.95 17.27 5.35
CA VAL A 134 -8.96 16.70 3.98
C VAL A 134 -8.88 17.85 2.97
N ILE A 135 -7.75 17.88 2.26
CA ILE A 135 -7.48 18.87 1.20
C ILE A 135 -7.97 18.31 -0.13
N SER A 136 -9.03 18.89 -0.68
CA SER A 136 -9.54 18.54 -2.00
C SER A 136 -8.68 19.18 -3.08
N VAL A 137 -7.95 18.36 -3.85
CA VAL A 137 -7.02 18.81 -4.90
C VAL A 137 -7.77 18.90 -6.22
N THR A 138 -7.75 20.09 -6.81
CA THR A 138 -8.43 20.39 -8.09
C THR A 138 -7.48 20.61 -9.25
N ASP A 139 -6.17 20.60 -8.99
CA ASP A 139 -5.12 20.74 -10.01
C ASP A 139 -5.02 19.48 -10.86
N GLY A 140 -4.54 19.61 -12.10
CA GLY A 140 -4.37 18.52 -13.04
C GLY A 140 -5.69 17.83 -13.39
N ASP A 141 -5.70 16.50 -13.30
CA ASP A 141 -6.89 15.67 -13.52
C ASP A 141 -7.71 15.46 -12.24
N ALA A 142 -7.27 16.09 -11.14
CA ALA A 142 -7.88 16.00 -9.80
C ALA A 142 -8.02 14.56 -9.29
N THR A 143 -7.00 13.73 -9.55
CA THR A 143 -6.91 12.31 -9.19
C THR A 143 -5.80 12.04 -8.16
N LEU A 144 -5.56 10.76 -7.83
CA LEU A 144 -4.54 10.35 -6.88
C LEU A 144 -3.14 10.87 -7.24
N LYS A 145 -2.74 10.90 -8.53
CA LYS A 145 -1.42 11.40 -8.92
C LYS A 145 -1.21 12.87 -8.53
N ASP A 146 -2.27 13.68 -8.66
CA ASP A 146 -2.24 15.10 -8.31
C ASP A 146 -2.27 15.31 -6.79
N ALA A 147 -3.01 14.44 -6.09
CA ALA A 147 -3.00 14.40 -4.62
C ALA A 147 -1.60 14.12 -4.07
N VAL A 148 -0.85 13.18 -4.66
CA VAL A 148 0.56 12.91 -4.30
C VAL A 148 1.43 14.16 -4.51
N ASN A 149 1.32 14.82 -5.65
CA ASN A 149 2.08 16.03 -5.96
C ASN A 149 1.77 17.16 -4.96
N SER A 150 0.50 17.35 -4.64
CA SER A 150 0.03 18.34 -3.66
C SER A 150 0.55 18.03 -2.25
N ALA A 151 0.51 16.77 -1.83
CA ALA A 151 1.04 16.34 -0.53
C ALA A 151 2.57 16.55 -0.43
N PHE A 152 3.33 16.24 -1.49
CA PHE A 152 4.77 16.56 -1.52
C PHE A 152 5.04 18.06 -1.43
N ALA A 153 4.25 18.89 -2.13
CA ALA A 153 4.39 20.35 -2.07
C ALA A 153 4.09 20.90 -0.66
N SER A 154 3.07 20.33 0.00
CA SER A 154 2.74 20.65 1.39
C SER A 154 3.85 20.22 2.34
N TYR A 155 4.35 18.99 2.20
CA TYR A 155 5.47 18.48 3.00
C TYR A 155 6.74 19.30 2.85
N ALA A 156 7.08 19.72 1.63
CA ALA A 156 8.25 20.58 1.39
C ALA A 156 8.19 21.92 2.16
N LYS A 157 7.00 22.43 2.44
CA LYS A 157 6.79 23.65 3.24
C LYS A 157 6.80 23.38 4.75
N GLN A 158 6.37 22.19 5.17
CA GLN A 158 6.09 21.85 6.58
C GLN A 158 7.05 20.80 7.17
N TYR A 159 8.08 20.37 6.46
CA TYR A 159 8.95 19.24 6.85
C TYR A 159 9.59 19.37 8.23
N ARG A 160 9.65 20.58 8.82
CA ARG A 160 10.21 20.76 10.17
C ARG A 160 9.30 20.16 11.25
N THR A 161 8.01 20.32 11.12
CA THR A 161 7.00 19.85 12.08
C THR A 161 6.23 18.62 11.60
N ALA A 162 6.23 18.37 10.30
CA ALA A 162 5.52 17.28 9.69
C ALA A 162 6.43 16.15 9.21
N ILE A 163 5.85 14.96 9.07
CA ILE A 163 6.41 13.84 8.27
C ILE A 163 5.42 13.51 7.15
N TYR A 164 5.94 13.10 6.00
CA TYR A 164 5.11 12.56 4.92
C TYR A 164 4.98 11.05 5.08
N CYS A 165 3.75 10.54 5.12
CA CYS A 165 3.42 9.13 5.20
C CYS A 165 2.79 8.70 3.88
N ILE A 166 3.60 8.19 2.96
CA ILE A 166 3.16 7.79 1.62
C ILE A 166 2.34 6.50 1.66
N GLY A 167 1.30 6.44 0.83
CA GLY A 167 0.29 5.36 0.86
C GLY A 167 0.72 4.01 0.32
N SER A 168 1.93 3.87 -0.25
CA SER A 168 2.40 2.60 -0.83
C SER A 168 3.93 2.49 -0.80
N VAL A 169 4.48 1.42 -1.40
CA VAL A 169 5.93 1.17 -1.55
C VAL A 169 6.54 1.97 -2.72
N VAL A 170 6.15 3.22 -2.85
CA VAL A 170 6.55 4.18 -3.89
C VAL A 170 7.20 5.41 -3.28
N GLY A 171 7.61 6.37 -4.10
CA GLY A 171 8.25 7.59 -3.64
C GLY A 171 9.75 7.44 -3.39
N PRO A 172 10.43 8.53 -2.97
CA PRO A 172 11.87 8.54 -2.74
C PRO A 172 12.26 7.69 -1.52
N HIS A 173 13.54 7.30 -1.47
CA HIS A 173 14.09 6.71 -0.24
C HIS A 173 13.88 7.66 0.95
N PRO A 174 13.44 7.19 2.15
CA PRO A 174 13.32 5.78 2.55
C PRO A 174 11.91 5.19 2.47
N PHE A 175 10.93 5.88 1.90
CA PHE A 175 9.52 5.47 1.97
C PHE A 175 9.25 4.04 1.48
N PRO A 176 9.75 3.57 0.31
CA PRO A 176 9.48 2.20 -0.12
C PRO A 176 9.94 1.15 0.89
N THR A 177 11.13 1.36 1.48
CA THR A 177 11.69 0.46 2.50
C THR A 177 10.87 0.47 3.79
N MET A 178 10.47 1.65 4.27
CA MET A 178 9.67 1.80 5.49
C MET A 178 8.32 1.13 5.36
N VAL A 179 7.59 1.45 4.30
CA VAL A 179 6.26 0.87 4.04
C VAL A 179 6.35 -0.65 3.90
N ARG A 180 7.31 -1.17 3.12
CA ARG A 180 7.57 -2.60 3.01
C ARG A 180 7.79 -3.26 4.37
N ASP A 181 8.71 -2.73 5.15
CA ASP A 181 9.10 -3.33 6.43
C ASP A 181 7.91 -3.37 7.40
N PHE A 182 7.11 -2.30 7.47
CA PHE A 182 5.89 -2.28 8.29
C PHE A 182 4.81 -3.23 7.75
N GLN A 183 4.66 -3.34 6.44
CA GLN A 183 3.72 -4.26 5.80
C GLN A 183 4.15 -5.73 5.91
N SER A 184 5.43 -6.03 6.07
CA SER A 184 5.96 -7.40 6.13
C SER A 184 5.37 -8.26 7.26
N VAL A 185 4.68 -7.65 8.22
CA VAL A 185 3.94 -8.38 9.25
C VAL A 185 2.94 -9.36 8.66
N VAL A 186 2.35 -9.05 7.50
CA VAL A 186 1.40 -9.90 6.78
C VAL A 186 2.05 -11.22 6.35
N GLY A 187 3.21 -11.14 5.69
CA GLY A 187 3.97 -12.32 5.25
C GLY A 187 4.49 -13.15 6.42
N LYS A 188 4.99 -12.49 7.47
CA LYS A 188 5.46 -13.17 8.72
C LYS A 188 4.36 -14.00 9.35
N GLU A 189 3.17 -13.43 9.49
CA GLU A 189 2.01 -14.14 10.03
C GLU A 189 1.55 -15.26 9.11
N ALA A 190 1.38 -14.99 7.81
CA ALA A 190 0.96 -15.97 6.83
C ALA A 190 1.88 -17.20 6.81
N LYS A 191 3.19 -16.97 6.83
CA LYS A 191 4.22 -18.04 6.87
C LYS A 191 4.08 -18.92 8.11
N LYS A 192 3.88 -18.29 9.29
CA LYS A 192 3.67 -19.01 10.55
C LYS A 192 2.35 -19.78 10.54
N GLN A 193 1.27 -19.14 10.10
CA GLN A 193 -0.07 -19.71 10.05
C GLN A 193 -0.16 -20.90 9.08
N MET A 194 0.45 -20.81 7.88
CA MET A 194 0.52 -21.93 6.94
C MET A 194 1.23 -23.14 7.54
N LYS A 195 2.37 -22.92 8.21
CA LYS A 195 3.06 -24.00 8.91
C LYS A 195 2.22 -24.64 10.02
N GLN A 196 1.40 -23.85 10.70
CA GLN A 196 0.49 -24.37 11.75
C GLN A 196 -0.69 -25.15 11.16
N CYS A 197 -1.27 -24.69 10.04
CA CYS A 197 -2.44 -25.33 9.42
C CYS A 197 -2.08 -26.54 8.56
N GLU A 198 -0.99 -26.45 7.76
CA GLU A 198 -0.64 -27.44 6.74
C GLU A 198 0.70 -28.15 6.99
N GLY A 199 1.46 -27.75 8.02
CA GLY A 199 2.79 -28.29 8.30
C GLY A 199 3.89 -27.86 7.28
N ARG A 200 3.54 -27.04 6.29
CA ARG A 200 4.43 -26.64 5.20
C ARG A 200 4.19 -25.20 4.74
N LEU A 201 5.03 -24.71 3.85
CA LEU A 201 4.83 -23.44 3.16
C LEU A 201 3.80 -23.60 2.02
N PRO A 202 3.14 -22.51 1.58
CA PRO A 202 2.27 -22.55 0.42
C PRO A 202 3.07 -22.80 -0.87
N ASP A 203 2.44 -23.33 -1.91
CA ASP A 203 3.05 -23.46 -3.22
C ASP A 203 3.05 -22.12 -3.96
N TYR A 204 1.99 -21.34 -3.77
CA TYR A 204 1.79 -20.03 -4.41
C TYR A 204 1.36 -18.97 -3.39
N LEU A 205 1.84 -17.76 -3.62
CA LEU A 205 1.29 -16.53 -3.06
C LEU A 205 0.72 -15.71 -4.22
N VAL A 206 -0.50 -15.22 -4.05
CA VAL A 206 -1.17 -14.37 -5.03
C VAL A 206 -1.64 -13.10 -4.35
N ALA A 207 -1.34 -11.95 -4.93
CA ALA A 207 -1.78 -10.66 -4.38
C ALA A 207 -1.97 -9.63 -5.50
N CYS A 208 -3.00 -8.77 -5.36
CA CYS A 208 -3.19 -7.66 -6.28
C CYS A 208 -2.14 -6.58 -6.11
N VAL A 209 -1.79 -5.91 -7.22
CA VAL A 209 -0.74 -4.89 -7.32
C VAL A 209 -1.28 -3.64 -7.97
N GLY A 210 -1.31 -2.53 -7.22
CA GLY A 210 -1.36 -1.17 -7.71
C GLY A 210 0.00 -0.53 -7.47
N GLY A 211 0.14 0.38 -6.49
CA GLY A 211 1.47 0.81 -6.02
C GLY A 211 2.30 -0.31 -5.38
N GLY A 212 1.66 -1.39 -4.95
CA GLY A 212 2.30 -2.67 -4.59
C GLY A 212 2.50 -2.95 -3.11
N SER A 213 2.02 -2.10 -2.19
CA SER A 213 2.25 -2.32 -0.74
C SER A 213 1.57 -3.58 -0.20
N ASN A 214 0.39 -3.94 -0.70
CA ASN A 214 -0.31 -5.16 -0.34
C ASN A 214 0.53 -6.40 -0.68
N ALA A 215 0.93 -6.53 -1.93
CA ALA A 215 1.71 -7.66 -2.43
C ALA A 215 3.08 -7.73 -1.76
N MET A 216 3.78 -6.60 -1.62
CA MET A 216 5.09 -6.56 -0.97
C MET A 216 5.01 -6.98 0.51
N GLY A 217 3.95 -6.59 1.21
CA GLY A 217 3.72 -7.02 2.59
C GLY A 217 3.60 -8.53 2.74
N LEU A 218 2.96 -9.19 1.77
CA LEU A 218 2.84 -10.66 1.74
C LEU A 218 4.13 -11.33 1.26
N PHE A 219 4.75 -10.83 0.17
CA PHE A 219 5.84 -11.50 -0.53
C PHE A 219 7.18 -11.40 0.20
N TYR A 220 7.45 -10.30 0.86
CA TYR A 220 8.78 -9.97 1.40
C TYR A 220 9.38 -11.08 2.27
N ASP A 221 8.61 -11.65 3.18
CA ASP A 221 9.07 -12.71 4.08
C ASP A 221 9.31 -14.07 3.39
N PHE A 222 8.81 -14.23 2.15
CA PHE A 222 8.96 -15.44 1.34
C PHE A 222 10.01 -15.31 0.23
N LEU A 223 10.65 -14.16 0.08
CA LEU A 223 11.60 -13.93 -1.03
C LEU A 223 12.75 -14.95 -1.06
N LYS A 224 13.16 -15.47 0.09
CA LYS A 224 14.22 -16.47 0.23
C LYS A 224 13.71 -17.91 0.13
N ASP A 225 12.42 -18.16 0.10
CA ASP A 225 11.82 -19.48 0.00
C ASP A 225 11.58 -19.80 -1.49
N GLU A 226 12.58 -20.29 -2.19
CA GLU A 226 12.57 -20.53 -3.65
C GLU A 226 11.46 -21.49 -4.09
N SER A 227 11.03 -22.40 -3.21
CA SER A 227 9.91 -23.30 -3.47
C SER A 227 8.55 -22.62 -3.55
N VAL A 228 8.42 -21.40 -3.03
CA VAL A 228 7.18 -20.63 -3.03
C VAL A 228 7.15 -19.73 -4.25
N LYS A 229 6.22 -19.95 -5.16
CA LYS A 229 5.98 -19.09 -6.31
C LYS A 229 5.14 -17.88 -5.91
N MET A 230 5.41 -16.74 -6.53
CA MET A 230 4.71 -15.49 -6.23
C MET A 230 4.14 -14.88 -7.50
N VAL A 231 2.86 -14.50 -7.45
CA VAL A 231 2.13 -13.90 -8.57
C VAL A 231 1.50 -12.59 -8.11
N GLY A 232 1.95 -11.49 -8.69
CA GLY A 232 1.32 -10.19 -8.58
C GLY A 232 0.26 -10.03 -9.67
N VAL A 233 -0.95 -9.61 -9.30
CA VAL A 233 -2.05 -9.45 -10.27
C VAL A 233 -2.39 -7.98 -10.40
N GLU A 234 -2.26 -7.45 -11.62
CA GLU A 234 -2.54 -6.08 -11.98
C GLU A 234 -3.93 -5.94 -12.63
N ALA A 235 -4.51 -4.75 -12.53
CA ALA A 235 -5.79 -4.45 -13.16
C ALA A 235 -5.61 -4.00 -14.61
N LEU A 236 -6.09 -4.81 -15.56
CA LEU A 236 -6.18 -4.43 -16.97
C LEU A 236 -7.33 -3.42 -17.22
N GLY A 237 -8.21 -3.22 -16.23
CA GLY A 237 -9.32 -2.32 -16.38
C GLY A 237 -10.26 -2.75 -17.51
N HIS A 238 -10.55 -1.83 -18.43
CA HIS A 238 -11.39 -2.14 -19.59
C HIS A 238 -10.61 -2.13 -20.92
N GLY A 239 -9.26 -2.06 -20.88
CA GLY A 239 -8.47 -2.14 -22.10
C GLY A 239 -7.00 -1.81 -21.94
N LYS A 240 -6.26 -1.93 -23.05
CA LYS A 240 -4.80 -1.74 -23.13
C LYS A 240 -4.38 -0.30 -23.43
N GLY A 241 -5.34 0.58 -23.71
CA GLY A 241 -5.07 1.98 -24.07
C GLY A 241 -4.65 2.82 -22.87
N ILE A 242 -4.13 4.01 -23.17
CA ILE A 242 -3.76 5.01 -22.16
C ILE A 242 -5.00 5.37 -21.34
N GLY A 243 -4.87 5.38 -20.00
CA GLY A 243 -5.96 5.69 -19.09
C GLY A 243 -7.04 4.60 -18.96
N GLN A 244 -6.85 3.42 -19.58
CA GLN A 244 -7.81 2.32 -19.56
C GLN A 244 -7.43 1.18 -18.59
N ASN A 245 -6.23 1.19 -18.04
CA ASN A 245 -5.71 0.15 -17.16
C ASN A 245 -4.81 0.71 -16.07
N SER A 246 -4.47 -0.14 -15.12
CA SER A 246 -3.49 0.06 -14.05
C SER A 246 -2.39 -1.03 -14.07
N ALA A 247 -2.13 -1.61 -15.25
CA ALA A 247 -1.18 -2.70 -15.45
C ALA A 247 0.24 -2.18 -15.71
N THR A 248 0.81 -1.55 -14.69
CA THR A 248 2.07 -0.82 -14.77
C THR A 248 3.28 -1.72 -15.06
N MET A 249 3.31 -2.96 -14.54
CA MET A 249 4.39 -3.91 -14.82
C MET A 249 4.41 -4.33 -16.28
N HIS A 250 3.23 -4.43 -16.90
CA HIS A 250 3.07 -4.87 -18.29
C HIS A 250 3.27 -3.75 -19.31
N TYR A 251 2.67 -2.58 -19.09
CA TYR A 251 2.64 -1.48 -20.05
C TYR A 251 3.51 -0.28 -19.67
N GLY A 252 3.97 -0.22 -18.43
CA GLY A 252 4.83 0.87 -17.95
C GLY A 252 6.22 0.83 -18.54
N LYS A 253 6.80 2.01 -18.72
CA LYS A 253 8.22 2.20 -19.07
C LYS A 253 9.02 2.49 -17.79
N THR A 254 10.33 2.24 -17.82
CA THR A 254 11.20 2.62 -16.71
C THR A 254 11.45 4.12 -16.74
N GLU A 255 10.87 4.83 -15.80
CA GLU A 255 10.93 6.30 -15.70
C GLU A 255 11.22 6.74 -14.26
N VAL A 256 11.58 8.02 -14.11
CA VAL A 256 11.66 8.69 -12.80
C VAL A 256 10.35 9.44 -12.58
N TYR A 257 9.64 9.06 -11.53
CA TYR A 257 8.35 9.62 -11.20
C TYR A 257 8.22 9.84 -9.69
N GLN A 258 7.75 11.01 -9.26
CA GLN A 258 7.52 11.34 -7.85
C GLN A 258 8.66 10.91 -6.90
N GLY A 259 9.90 11.11 -7.35
CA GLY A 259 11.11 10.86 -6.55
C GLY A 259 11.62 9.42 -6.52
N PHE A 260 11.08 8.52 -7.33
CA PHE A 260 11.59 7.14 -7.47
C PHE A 260 11.73 6.75 -8.95
N ARG A 261 12.56 5.75 -9.21
CA ARG A 261 12.75 5.16 -10.54
C ARG A 261 12.15 3.75 -10.54
N SER A 262 11.16 3.54 -11.39
CA SER A 262 10.46 2.25 -11.53
C SER A 262 9.70 2.18 -12.85
N LYS A 263 8.82 1.20 -13.01
CA LYS A 263 7.86 1.15 -14.10
C LYS A 263 6.75 2.18 -13.83
N VAL A 264 6.40 2.96 -14.87
CA VAL A 264 5.37 4.01 -14.82
C VAL A 264 4.59 3.98 -16.13
N LEU A 265 3.27 4.08 -16.05
CA LEU A 265 2.39 4.27 -17.22
C LEU A 265 2.61 5.69 -17.73
N VAL A 266 3.08 5.81 -18.97
CA VAL A 266 3.39 7.11 -19.59
C VAL A 266 2.81 7.21 -20.99
N ASP A 267 2.50 8.44 -21.41
CA ASP A 267 2.12 8.78 -22.78
C ASP A 267 3.33 8.74 -23.74
N GLU A 268 3.10 9.14 -25.00
CA GLU A 268 4.16 9.21 -26.02
C GLU A 268 5.22 10.28 -25.70
N GLN A 269 4.86 11.30 -24.93
CA GLN A 269 5.74 12.38 -24.50
C GLN A 269 6.50 12.07 -23.20
N GLY A 270 6.22 10.93 -22.56
CA GLY A 270 6.84 10.50 -21.31
C GLY A 270 6.17 11.06 -20.05
N ASN A 271 5.01 11.68 -20.16
CA ASN A 271 4.26 12.14 -18.98
C ASN A 271 3.48 10.97 -18.36
N ALA A 272 3.42 10.91 -17.04
CA ALA A 272 2.61 9.91 -16.34
C ALA A 272 1.12 10.10 -16.67
N THR A 273 0.48 9.01 -17.10
CA THR A 273 -0.94 8.99 -17.46
C THR A 273 -1.82 8.70 -16.25
N ASP A 274 -3.12 8.87 -16.39
CA ASP A 274 -4.07 8.31 -15.45
C ASP A 274 -4.07 6.79 -15.50
N ALA A 275 -4.38 6.16 -14.38
CA ALA A 275 -4.63 4.74 -14.26
C ALA A 275 -6.12 4.51 -13.97
N TYR A 276 -6.64 3.39 -14.42
CA TYR A 276 -8.06 3.05 -14.25
C TYR A 276 -8.27 1.56 -13.98
N SER A 277 -9.17 1.28 -13.06
CA SER A 277 -9.82 -0.02 -12.89
C SER A 277 -11.12 0.13 -12.09
N VAL A 278 -11.98 -0.90 -12.11
CA VAL A 278 -13.12 -0.99 -11.19
C VAL A 278 -12.66 -1.03 -9.73
N ALA A 279 -11.46 -1.50 -9.48
CA ALA A 279 -10.82 -1.56 -8.17
C ALA A 279 -10.01 -0.29 -7.89
N SER A 280 -10.65 0.81 -7.56
CA SER A 280 -10.03 2.14 -7.37
C SER A 280 -8.84 2.17 -6.38
N GLY A 281 -8.70 1.17 -5.54
CA GLY A 281 -7.52 0.99 -4.67
C GLY A 281 -6.24 0.59 -5.40
N LEU A 282 -6.34 0.23 -6.70
CA LEU A 282 -5.22 -0.14 -7.56
C LEU A 282 -4.83 0.96 -8.55
N ASP A 283 -5.60 2.07 -8.61
CA ASP A 283 -5.44 3.13 -9.61
C ASP A 283 -4.28 4.06 -9.28
N TYR A 284 -3.09 3.66 -9.70
CA TYR A 284 -1.87 4.46 -9.61
C TYR A 284 -0.95 4.13 -10.79
N PRO A 285 -0.39 5.14 -11.48
CA PRO A 285 0.36 4.92 -12.72
C PRO A 285 1.77 4.37 -12.50
N GLY A 286 2.23 4.24 -11.26
CA GLY A 286 3.55 3.72 -10.91
C GLY A 286 3.47 2.46 -10.05
N VAL A 287 4.56 1.72 -9.98
CA VAL A 287 4.70 0.56 -9.11
C VAL A 287 5.97 0.65 -8.27
N GLY A 288 5.98 0.07 -7.09
CA GLY A 288 7.13 0.07 -6.21
C GLY A 288 8.40 -0.44 -6.91
N PRO A 289 9.56 0.22 -6.74
CA PRO A 289 10.80 -0.16 -7.42
C PRO A 289 11.27 -1.58 -7.09
N GLU A 290 10.93 -2.09 -5.92
CA GLU A 290 11.24 -3.47 -5.54
C GLU A 290 10.41 -4.48 -6.35
N HIS A 291 9.17 -4.17 -6.73
CA HIS A 291 8.38 -4.99 -7.65
C HIS A 291 9.03 -5.07 -9.04
N ALA A 292 9.47 -3.93 -9.58
CA ALA A 292 10.17 -3.90 -10.87
C ALA A 292 11.43 -4.78 -10.80
N TYR A 293 12.24 -4.64 -9.76
CA TYR A 293 13.42 -5.47 -9.54
C TYR A 293 13.10 -6.97 -9.43
N LEU A 294 12.09 -7.35 -8.65
CA LEU A 294 11.69 -8.75 -8.46
C LEU A 294 11.16 -9.39 -9.75
N SER A 295 10.54 -8.61 -10.62
CA SER A 295 10.18 -9.02 -11.97
C SER A 295 11.41 -9.25 -12.84
N ASP A 296 12.34 -8.29 -12.86
CA ASP A 296 13.55 -8.34 -13.69
C ASP A 296 14.42 -9.56 -13.36
N ILE A 297 14.50 -9.97 -12.10
CA ILE A 297 15.22 -11.19 -11.68
C ILE A 297 14.36 -12.46 -11.74
N GLY A 298 13.12 -12.40 -12.21
CA GLY A 298 12.21 -13.54 -12.35
C GLY A 298 11.73 -14.14 -11.03
N ARG A 299 11.82 -13.41 -9.90
CA ARG A 299 11.38 -13.91 -8.59
C ARG A 299 9.88 -13.82 -8.38
N VAL A 300 9.22 -12.85 -8.98
CA VAL A 300 7.78 -12.65 -8.96
C VAL A 300 7.27 -12.57 -10.40
N GLN A 301 6.22 -13.32 -10.70
CA GLN A 301 5.48 -13.22 -11.94
C GLN A 301 4.37 -12.20 -11.79
N TYR A 302 4.06 -11.48 -12.87
CA TYR A 302 2.95 -10.53 -12.89
C TYR A 302 1.97 -10.92 -13.99
N GLU A 303 0.70 -10.94 -13.63
CA GLU A 303 -0.42 -11.26 -14.50
C GLU A 303 -1.40 -10.08 -14.53
N MET A 304 -2.24 -10.04 -15.55
CA MET A 304 -3.29 -9.03 -15.67
C MET A 304 -4.65 -9.68 -15.68
N ILE A 305 -5.63 -8.99 -15.10
CA ILE A 305 -7.04 -9.40 -15.13
C ILE A 305 -7.90 -8.18 -15.46
N ASP A 306 -8.85 -8.33 -16.38
CA ASP A 306 -9.75 -7.24 -16.71
C ASP A 306 -10.89 -7.07 -15.68
N ASP A 307 -11.60 -5.94 -15.76
CA ASP A 307 -12.66 -5.60 -14.81
C ASP A 307 -13.79 -6.63 -14.84
N LYS A 308 -14.13 -7.19 -16.02
CA LYS A 308 -15.18 -8.19 -16.15
C LYS A 308 -14.80 -9.49 -15.49
N GLU A 309 -13.59 -9.99 -15.76
CA GLU A 309 -13.07 -11.22 -15.13
C GLU A 309 -13.00 -11.08 -13.61
N ALA A 310 -12.57 -9.90 -13.12
CA ALA A 310 -12.51 -9.61 -11.69
C ALA A 310 -13.89 -9.62 -11.03
N ILE A 311 -14.90 -9.01 -11.68
CA ILE A 311 -16.30 -9.01 -11.19
C ILE A 311 -16.92 -10.40 -11.27
N ASP A 312 -16.69 -11.14 -12.37
CA ASP A 312 -17.24 -12.49 -12.55
C ASP A 312 -16.67 -13.47 -11.50
N ALA A 313 -15.42 -13.25 -11.03
CA ALA A 313 -14.80 -14.07 -9.99
C ALA A 313 -15.27 -13.69 -8.56
N PHE A 314 -15.73 -12.46 -8.34
CA PHE A 314 -16.24 -11.97 -7.06
C PHE A 314 -17.65 -12.48 -6.76
#